data_8aed5910cb7cb7278ee3e8e84df3b480
#
_entry.id   8aed5910cb7cb7278ee3e8e84df3b480
#
_cell.length_a   1.000
_cell.length_b   1.000
_cell.length_c   1.000
_cell.angle_alpha   90.00
_cell.angle_beta   90.00
_cell.angle_gamma   90.00
#
_symmetry.space_group_name_H-M   'P 1'
#
loop_
_entity.id
_entity.type
_entity.pdbx_description
1 polymer ?
#
loop_
_entity_poly.entity_id
_entity_poly.type
_entity_poly.pdbx_seq_one_letter_code
_entity_poly.pdbx_strand_id
1 'polypeptide(L)' 'MKDNYSVVIFYSTSAAIRAESLAKRGKLAVKLIPVPRNLSSDCGICLQFNSADKQKIEEILKENKVEYENIYGI' A
#
# COMPACT_ATOMS: atom_id res chain seq x y z
N MET A 1 -4.92 -17.36 15.17
CA MET A 1 -4.03 -16.21 15.00
C MET A 1 -4.61 -15.26 13.98
N LYS A 2 -4.63 -13.99 14.30
CA LYS A 2 -5.18 -13.00 13.40
C LYS A 2 -4.10 -12.42 12.51
N ASP A 3 -4.39 -12.34 11.24
CA ASP A 3 -3.53 -11.61 10.31
C ASP A 3 -3.92 -10.16 10.37
N ASN A 4 -2.95 -9.33 10.63
CA ASN A 4 -3.17 -7.89 10.62
C ASN A 4 -2.74 -7.34 9.28
N TYR A 5 -3.63 -6.58 8.68
CA TYR A 5 -3.35 -5.95 7.39
C TYR A 5 -3.34 -4.45 7.53
N SER A 6 -2.63 -3.82 6.61
CA SER A 6 -2.57 -2.38 6.50
C SER A 6 -2.75 -2.01 5.04
N VAL A 7 -3.09 -0.75 4.79
CA VAL A 7 -3.23 -0.26 3.43
C VAL A 7 -2.44 1.03 3.27
N VAL A 8 -1.90 1.22 2.08
CA VAL A 8 -1.24 2.47 1.70
C VAL A 8 -2.18 3.20 0.76
N ILE A 9 -2.50 4.42 1.10
CA ILE A 9 -3.32 5.30 0.28
C ILE A 9 -2.39 6.17 -0.57
N PHE A 10 -2.63 6.19 -1.87
CA PHE A 10 -1.80 6.95 -2.80
C PHE A 10 -2.55 8.15 -3.36
N TYR A 11 -1.81 9.09 -3.94
CA TYR A 11 -2.41 10.25 -4.58
C TYR A 11 -2.96 9.96 -5.96
N SER A 12 -2.52 8.89 -6.59
CA SER A 12 -2.99 8.50 -7.91
C SER A 12 -3.02 7.00 -8.08
N THR A 13 -3.86 6.55 -9.00
CA THR A 13 -3.94 5.14 -9.35
C THR A 13 -2.61 4.63 -9.90
N SER A 14 -1.92 5.44 -10.68
CA SER A 14 -0.62 5.08 -11.25
C SER A 14 0.39 4.78 -10.17
N ALA A 15 0.42 5.58 -9.10
CA ALA A 15 1.32 5.35 -7.99
C ALA A 15 1.00 4.04 -7.28
N ALA A 16 -0.28 3.74 -7.09
CA ALA A 16 -0.70 2.50 -6.45
C ALA A 16 -0.27 1.27 -7.27
N ILE A 17 -0.45 1.32 -8.58
CA ILE A 17 -0.06 0.22 -9.47
C ILE A 17 1.45 0.02 -9.44
N ARG A 18 2.20 1.12 -9.47
CA ARG A 18 3.65 1.06 -9.41
C ARG A 18 4.12 0.45 -8.10
N ALA A 19 3.51 0.86 -7.00
CA ALA A 19 3.86 0.33 -5.70
C ALA A 19 3.60 -1.17 -5.61
N GLU A 20 2.48 -1.63 -6.18
CA GLU A 20 2.19 -3.05 -6.23
C GLU A 20 3.28 -3.82 -6.96
N SER A 21 3.69 -3.33 -8.12
CA SER A 21 4.73 -3.96 -8.92
C SER A 21 6.04 -4.04 -8.15
N LEU A 22 6.44 -2.95 -7.52
CA LEU A 22 7.68 -2.90 -6.75
C LEU A 22 7.65 -3.84 -5.55
N ALA A 23 6.53 -3.89 -4.85
CA ALA A 23 6.40 -4.76 -3.69
C ALA A 23 6.45 -6.23 -4.10
N LYS A 24 5.84 -6.59 -5.22
CA LYS A 24 5.89 -7.96 -5.72
C LYS A 24 7.30 -8.36 -6.11
N ARG A 25 8.07 -7.43 -6.64
CA ARG A 25 9.49 -7.69 -6.93
C ARG A 25 10.26 -8.02 -5.67
N GLY A 26 9.88 -7.40 -4.57
CA GLY A 26 10.47 -7.66 -3.26
C GLY A 26 9.91 -8.91 -2.60
N LYS A 27 9.09 -9.67 -3.31
CA LYS A 27 8.47 -10.91 -2.82
C LYS A 27 7.52 -10.68 -1.65
N LEU A 28 6.91 -9.51 -1.60
CA LEU A 28 5.92 -9.20 -0.57
C LEU A 28 4.53 -9.57 -1.06
N ALA A 29 3.71 -10.06 -0.14
CA ALA A 29 2.33 -10.42 -0.45
C ALA A 29 1.48 -9.16 -0.36
N VAL A 30 1.12 -8.61 -1.52
CA VAL A 30 0.34 -7.38 -1.60
C VAL A 30 -0.76 -7.54 -2.63
N LYS A 31 -1.79 -6.69 -2.52
CA LYS A 31 -2.80 -6.63 -3.56
C LYS A 31 -3.51 -5.28 -3.53
N LEU A 32 -4.00 -4.88 -4.69
CA LEU A 32 -4.77 -3.64 -4.81
C LEU A 32 -6.23 -3.94 -4.44
N ILE A 33 -6.80 -3.07 -3.62
CA ILE A 33 -8.19 -3.20 -3.20
C ILE A 33 -8.85 -1.81 -3.26
N PRO A 34 -10.17 -1.74 -3.32
CA PRO A 34 -10.86 -0.46 -3.21
C PRO A 34 -10.58 0.16 -1.84
N VAL A 35 -10.46 1.48 -1.81
CA VAL A 35 -10.26 2.18 -0.54
C VAL A 35 -11.47 1.93 0.36
N PRO A 36 -11.25 1.49 1.62
CA PRO A 36 -12.35 1.29 2.56
C PRO A 36 -13.17 2.55 2.76
N ARG A 37 -14.47 2.38 3.00
CA ARG A 37 -15.38 3.52 3.12
C ARG A 37 -15.03 4.50 4.23
N ASN A 38 -14.45 4.00 5.29
CA ASN A 38 -14.06 4.84 6.42
C ASN A 38 -12.78 5.61 6.16
N LEU A 39 -12.14 5.37 5.03
CA LEU A 39 -10.95 6.10 4.63
C LEU A 39 -11.29 6.95 3.42
N SER A 40 -10.79 8.17 3.40
CA SER A 40 -11.06 9.10 2.32
C SER A 40 -9.86 9.19 1.40
N SER A 41 -10.07 9.08 0.09
CA SER A 41 -8.98 9.21 -0.87
C SER A 41 -9.54 9.49 -2.26
N ASP A 42 -8.82 10.33 -2.99
CA ASP A 42 -9.16 10.62 -4.38
C ASP A 42 -8.72 9.49 -5.31
N CYS A 43 -7.85 8.62 -4.84
CA CYS A 43 -7.30 7.54 -5.67
C CYS A 43 -8.30 6.43 -5.98
N GLY A 44 -9.16 6.10 -5.04
CA GLY A 44 -10.15 5.05 -5.23
C GLY A 44 -9.64 3.64 -4.98
N ILE A 45 -8.34 3.42 -5.07
CA ILE A 45 -7.72 2.12 -4.74
C ILE A 45 -6.56 2.32 -3.80
N CYS A 46 -6.23 1.28 -3.07
CA CYS A 46 -5.09 1.30 -2.16
C CYS A 46 -4.38 -0.04 -2.19
N LEU A 47 -3.18 -0.07 -1.63
CA LEU A 47 -2.36 -1.27 -1.59
C LEU A 47 -2.49 -1.92 -0.22
N GLN A 48 -3.03 -3.14 -0.20
CA GLN A 48 -3.13 -3.92 1.03
C GLN A 48 -1.88 -4.76 1.19
N PHE A 49 -1.36 -4.78 2.40
CA PHE A 49 -0.19 -5.58 2.72
C PHE A 49 -0.27 -6.06 4.17
N ASN A 50 0.54 -7.05 4.50
CA ASN A 50 0.63 -7.55 5.87
C ASN A 50 1.32 -6.50 6.72
N SER A 51 0.71 -6.15 7.86
CA SER A 51 1.26 -5.11 8.74
C SER A 51 2.69 -5.41 9.20
N ALA A 52 3.07 -6.67 9.26
CA ALA A 52 4.42 -7.04 9.62
C ALA A 52 5.46 -6.56 8.60
N ASP A 53 5.01 -6.28 7.37
CA ASP A 53 5.88 -5.83 6.29
C ASP A 53 5.90 -4.32 6.13
N LYS A 54 5.32 -3.59 7.08
CA LYS A 54 5.19 -2.13 6.98
C LYS A 54 6.54 -1.45 6.71
N GLN A 55 7.56 -1.84 7.46
CA GLN A 55 8.87 -1.24 7.30
C GLN A 55 9.43 -1.50 5.90
N LYS A 56 9.27 -2.72 5.40
CA LYS A 56 9.73 -3.06 4.06
C LYS A 56 9.00 -2.27 3.00
N ILE A 57 7.69 -2.10 3.16
CA ILE A 57 6.89 -1.32 2.23
C ILE A 57 7.35 0.14 2.22
N GLU A 58 7.55 0.71 3.41
CA GLU A 58 8.02 2.09 3.50
C GLU A 58 9.37 2.28 2.83
N GLU A 59 10.28 1.33 3.02
CA GLU A 59 11.59 1.40 2.40
C GLU A 59 11.50 1.33 0.88
N ILE A 60 10.68 0.42 0.37
CA ILE A 60 10.50 0.28 -1.08
C ILE A 60 9.95 1.56 -1.69
N LEU A 61 8.93 2.14 -1.06
CA LEU A 61 8.33 3.37 -1.56
C LEU A 61 9.33 4.52 -1.54
N LYS A 62 10.09 4.61 -0.47
CA LYS A 62 11.07 5.68 -0.30
C LYS A 62 12.21 5.55 -1.33
N GLU A 63 12.73 4.35 -1.49
CA GLU A 63 13.85 4.11 -2.41
C GLU A 63 13.48 4.40 -3.85
N ASN A 64 12.22 4.14 -4.21
CA ASN A 64 11.75 4.34 -5.57
C ASN A 64 11.01 5.65 -5.75
N LYS A 65 11.03 6.50 -4.73
CA LYS A 65 10.41 7.83 -4.76
C LYS A 65 8.94 7.79 -5.14
N VAL A 66 8.23 6.77 -4.63
CA VAL A 66 6.78 6.67 -4.82
C VAL A 66 6.13 7.44 -3.69
N GLU A 67 5.42 8.49 -4.02
CA GLU A 67 4.71 9.27 -3.02
C GLU A 67 3.41 8.60 -2.63
N TYR A 68 3.09 8.65 -1.35
CA TYR A 68 1.83 8.11 -0.86
C TYR A 68 1.23 9.07 0.16
N GLU A 69 -0.09 8.99 0.31
CA GLU A 69 -0.81 9.91 1.18
C GLU A 69 -0.72 9.50 2.63
N ASN A 70 -0.97 8.23 2.92
CA ASN A 70 -0.95 7.75 4.29
C ASN A 70 -0.95 6.22 4.33
N ILE A 71 -0.67 5.66 5.51
CA ILE A 71 -0.72 4.22 5.75
C ILE A 71 -1.64 4.01 6.94
N TYR A 72 -2.61 3.12 6.79
CA TYR A 72 -3.58 2.80 7.83
C TYR A 72 -3.60 1.32 8.13
N GLY A 73 -3.80 0.97 9.40
CA GLY A 73 -4.12 -0.40 9.78
C GLY A 73 -5.61 -0.67 9.57
N ILE A 74 -5.92 -1.87 9.11
CA ILE A 74 -7.33 -2.26 8.92
C ILE A 74 -7.64 -3.59 9.59
#